data_e0b904a56ef355922b3ab9b57cebfb88
#
_entry.id   e0b904a56ef355922b3ab9b57cebfb88
#
_cell.length_a   1.000
_cell.length_b   1.000
_cell.length_c   1.000
_cell.angle_alpha   90.00
_cell.angle_beta   90.00
_cell.angle_gamma   90.00
#
_symmetry.space_group_name_H-M   'P 1'
#
loop_
_entity.id
_entity.type
_entity.pdbx_description
1 polymer ?
#
loop_
_entity_poly.entity_id
_entity_poly.type
_entity_poly.pdbx_seq_one_letter_code
_entity_poly.pdbx_strand_id
1 'polypeptide(L)'
;MGTPPPGFRYIDVHTHLHPPWLWAAIRRWFAGRPGWEFPYGTDPEWVAGFLGEQGVERFVFFSYAHKAGLARELNAWLHETARRLPAGVPLGTIHPADPDVVDVAEEALDRYGFKGFKFHINVQRFHPDDPRILPVYERILARGAVLLIHVGSAPWPNEYDGFPRFERVMHMFPELKVIVAHMGQFETRRHLELMERCPNMYLDTAAAMTARSPLYRDRPDTGPDDVTDGDLVRWQDRIVFGSDFPNTPHPYHDERGPIWERPLPETVHRKIFHDNAHRLLGL
;
A
#
# COMPACT_ATOMS: atom_id res chain seq x y z
N MET A 1 3.89 8.17 -25.09
CA MET A 1 3.12 7.35 -24.15
C MET A 1 4.11 6.51 -23.39
N GLY A 2 4.34 6.84 -22.11
CA GLY A 2 5.39 6.23 -21.28
C GLY A 2 5.09 4.80 -20.88
N THR A 3 5.45 3.89 -21.72
CA THR A 3 5.53 2.47 -21.35
C THR A 3 6.98 2.13 -21.01
N PRO A 4 7.22 1.30 -19.98
CA PRO A 4 8.54 0.75 -19.74
C PRO A 4 9.13 0.13 -21.02
N PRO A 5 10.46 0.12 -21.19
CA PRO A 5 11.10 -0.54 -22.32
C PRO A 5 10.64 -2.00 -22.40
N PRO A 6 10.60 -2.60 -23.61
CA PRO A 6 10.31 -4.01 -23.76
C PRO A 6 11.23 -4.86 -22.88
N GLY A 7 10.64 -5.74 -22.07
CA GLY A 7 11.38 -6.61 -21.16
C GLY A 7 11.68 -6.00 -19.78
N PHE A 8 11.36 -4.75 -19.51
CA PHE A 8 11.48 -4.20 -18.17
C PHE A 8 10.45 -4.86 -17.24
N ARG A 9 10.95 -5.42 -16.15
CA ARG A 9 10.14 -6.05 -15.12
C ARG A 9 10.11 -5.17 -13.88
N TYR A 10 8.98 -5.17 -13.17
CA TYR A 10 8.83 -4.34 -11.99
C TYR A 10 7.96 -5.00 -10.91
N ILE A 11 7.98 -4.41 -9.74
CA ILE A 11 7.26 -4.90 -8.56
C ILE A 11 6.20 -3.86 -8.19
N ASP A 12 4.96 -4.32 -8.07
CA ASP A 12 3.85 -3.49 -7.59
C ASP A 12 3.61 -3.81 -6.11
N VAL A 13 3.89 -2.85 -5.22
CA VAL A 13 3.78 -3.08 -3.77
C VAL A 13 2.39 -2.82 -3.21
N HIS A 14 1.43 -2.37 -4.02
CA HIS A 14 0.13 -1.96 -3.53
C HIS A 14 -1.00 -2.47 -4.42
N THR A 15 -1.43 -3.70 -4.17
CA THR A 15 -2.59 -4.27 -4.87
C THR A 15 -3.59 -4.87 -3.88
N HIS A 16 -4.85 -4.88 -4.27
CA HIS A 16 -5.95 -5.37 -3.44
C HIS A 16 -6.48 -6.71 -3.94
N LEU A 17 -6.47 -7.70 -3.07
CA LEU A 17 -7.26 -8.92 -3.28
C LEU A 17 -8.15 -9.13 -2.06
N HIS A 18 -9.42 -9.37 -2.31
CA HIS A 18 -10.42 -9.59 -1.27
C HIS A 18 -11.28 -10.80 -1.61
N PRO A 19 -11.83 -11.50 -0.61
CA PRO A 19 -12.87 -12.48 -0.87
C PRO A 19 -14.06 -11.86 -1.62
N PRO A 20 -14.78 -12.64 -2.45
CA PRO A 20 -15.89 -12.11 -3.27
C PRO A 20 -16.95 -11.34 -2.48
N TRP A 21 -17.27 -11.78 -1.26
CA TRP A 21 -18.24 -11.11 -0.40
C TRP A 21 -17.76 -9.71 0.04
N LEU A 22 -16.45 -9.56 0.29
CA LEU A 22 -15.87 -8.27 0.68
C LEU A 22 -15.78 -7.33 -0.51
N TRP A 23 -15.41 -7.83 -1.70
CA TRP A 23 -15.49 -7.04 -2.94
C TRP A 23 -16.91 -6.52 -3.20
N ALA A 24 -17.91 -7.35 -3.02
CA ALA A 24 -19.30 -6.93 -3.16
C ALA A 24 -19.68 -5.82 -2.17
N ALA A 25 -19.19 -5.88 -0.94
CA ALA A 25 -19.40 -4.84 0.07
C ALA A 25 -18.68 -3.54 -0.29
N ILE A 26 -17.41 -3.61 -0.72
CA ILE A 26 -16.61 -2.46 -1.15
C ILE A 26 -17.28 -1.75 -2.33
N ARG A 27 -17.66 -2.49 -3.37
CA ARG A 27 -18.32 -1.92 -4.56
C ARG A 27 -19.67 -1.27 -4.21
N ARG A 28 -20.47 -1.87 -3.31
CA ARG A 28 -21.70 -1.23 -2.81
C ARG A 28 -21.42 0.08 -2.07
N TRP A 29 -20.35 0.13 -1.28
CA TRP A 29 -19.99 1.34 -0.55
C TRP A 29 -19.60 2.49 -1.49
N PHE A 30 -18.91 2.18 -2.59
CA PHE A 30 -18.56 3.17 -3.61
C PHE A 30 -19.71 3.49 -4.57
N ALA A 31 -20.73 2.65 -4.67
CA ALA A 31 -21.86 2.85 -5.60
C ALA A 31 -22.53 4.21 -5.36
N GLY A 32 -22.72 4.95 -6.44
CA GLY A 32 -23.29 6.30 -6.39
C GLY A 32 -22.31 7.42 -6.06
N ARG A 33 -21.03 7.13 -5.91
CA ARG A 33 -19.97 8.16 -5.80
C ARG A 33 -19.40 8.43 -7.19
N PRO A 34 -19.66 9.62 -7.79
CA PRO A 34 -19.22 9.90 -9.15
C PRO A 34 -17.70 9.77 -9.33
N GLY A 35 -17.27 9.05 -10.36
CA GLY A 35 -15.86 8.82 -10.66
C GLY A 35 -15.21 7.69 -9.89
N TRP A 36 -15.96 6.94 -9.07
CA TRP A 36 -15.48 5.78 -8.33
C TRP A 36 -16.07 4.47 -8.88
N GLU A 37 -16.20 4.40 -10.18
CA GLU A 37 -16.54 3.17 -10.89
C GLU A 37 -15.27 2.34 -11.10
N PHE A 38 -15.27 1.07 -10.66
CA PHE A 38 -14.12 0.18 -10.81
C PHE A 38 -14.32 -0.75 -12.01
N PRO A 39 -13.57 -0.54 -13.11
CA PRO A 39 -13.81 -1.25 -14.37
C PRO A 39 -13.22 -2.67 -14.40
N TYR A 40 -12.39 -3.03 -13.43
CA TYR A 40 -11.60 -4.24 -13.45
C TYR A 40 -12.29 -5.46 -12.83
N GLY A 41 -11.90 -6.65 -13.29
CA GLY A 41 -12.18 -7.90 -12.62
C GLY A 41 -11.50 -7.98 -11.24
N THR A 42 -12.06 -8.81 -10.36
CA THR A 42 -11.57 -8.96 -8.97
C THR A 42 -11.21 -10.40 -8.62
N ASP A 43 -11.29 -11.30 -9.59
CA ASP A 43 -10.82 -12.68 -9.45
C ASP A 43 -9.28 -12.66 -9.29
N PRO A 44 -8.72 -13.36 -8.28
CA PRO A 44 -7.28 -13.30 -8.00
C PRO A 44 -6.40 -13.75 -9.18
N GLU A 45 -6.78 -14.79 -9.89
CA GLU A 45 -6.03 -15.32 -11.02
C GLU A 45 -6.10 -14.36 -12.22
N TRP A 46 -7.26 -13.75 -12.43
CA TRP A 46 -7.41 -12.72 -13.46
C TRP A 46 -6.53 -11.49 -13.14
N VAL A 47 -6.53 -11.02 -11.88
CA VAL A 47 -5.68 -9.90 -11.43
C VAL A 47 -4.21 -10.22 -11.66
N ALA A 48 -3.76 -11.40 -11.26
CA ALA A 48 -2.37 -11.82 -11.44
C ALA A 48 -1.97 -11.91 -12.94
N GLY A 49 -2.86 -12.46 -13.78
CA GLY A 49 -2.67 -12.52 -15.24
C GLY A 49 -2.54 -11.12 -15.85
N PHE A 50 -3.47 -10.24 -15.52
CA PHE A 50 -3.44 -8.84 -15.98
C PHE A 50 -2.14 -8.13 -15.57
N LEU A 51 -1.73 -8.22 -14.31
CA LEU A 51 -0.49 -7.61 -13.82
C LEU A 51 0.74 -8.17 -14.56
N GLY A 52 0.78 -9.48 -14.80
CA GLY A 52 1.83 -10.11 -15.60
C GLY A 52 1.92 -9.57 -17.02
N GLU A 53 0.78 -9.35 -17.68
CA GLU A 53 0.69 -8.72 -19.01
C GLU A 53 1.20 -7.27 -19.00
N GLN A 54 1.05 -6.58 -17.87
CA GLN A 54 1.61 -5.22 -17.69
C GLN A 54 3.13 -5.21 -17.44
N GLY A 55 3.77 -6.36 -17.24
CA GLY A 55 5.21 -6.48 -16.94
C GLY A 55 5.54 -6.59 -15.45
N VAL A 56 4.53 -6.71 -14.59
CA VAL A 56 4.72 -6.95 -13.15
C VAL A 56 5.24 -8.37 -12.94
N GLU A 57 6.42 -8.51 -12.35
CA GLU A 57 6.99 -9.82 -12.03
C GLU A 57 6.59 -10.31 -10.63
N ARG A 58 6.42 -9.39 -9.69
CA ARG A 58 5.94 -9.64 -8.35
C ARG A 58 4.96 -8.55 -7.95
N PHE A 59 3.93 -8.91 -7.20
CA PHE A 59 3.00 -7.94 -6.65
C PHE A 59 2.64 -8.26 -5.20
N VAL A 60 2.63 -7.22 -4.39
CA VAL A 60 2.18 -7.31 -2.99
C VAL A 60 0.66 -7.16 -2.97
N PHE A 61 -0.01 -8.12 -2.36
CA PHE A 61 -1.46 -8.06 -2.22
C PHE A 61 -1.92 -8.24 -0.78
N PHE A 62 -3.08 -7.68 -0.49
CA PHE A 62 -3.62 -7.67 0.86
C PHE A 62 -5.12 -7.45 0.89
N SER A 63 -5.67 -7.70 2.07
CA SER A 63 -7.00 -7.30 2.51
C SER A 63 -6.89 -6.60 3.85
N TYR A 64 -7.98 -6.08 4.39
CA TYR A 64 -7.99 -5.48 5.73
C TYR A 64 -9.26 -5.83 6.50
N ALA A 65 -9.07 -6.21 7.76
CA ALA A 65 -10.17 -6.54 8.68
C ALA A 65 -10.86 -5.24 9.13
N HIS A 66 -11.98 -4.89 8.51
CA HIS A 66 -12.72 -3.66 8.80
C HIS A 66 -13.57 -3.73 10.09
N LYS A 67 -13.61 -4.88 10.74
CA LYS A 67 -14.24 -5.11 12.05
C LYS A 67 -13.57 -6.28 12.78
N ALA A 68 -13.72 -6.31 14.09
CA ALA A 68 -13.23 -7.41 14.92
C ALA A 68 -13.77 -8.79 14.47
N GLY A 69 -12.97 -9.81 14.66
CA GLY A 69 -13.28 -11.21 14.34
C GLY A 69 -13.00 -11.60 12.88
N LEU A 70 -12.61 -10.67 12.00
CA LEU A 70 -12.36 -10.97 10.58
C LEU A 70 -10.90 -11.26 10.25
N ALA A 71 -9.96 -10.88 11.10
CA ALA A 71 -8.55 -10.92 10.72
C ALA A 71 -8.05 -12.34 10.42
N ARG A 72 -8.41 -13.34 11.24
CA ARG A 72 -8.00 -14.74 11.00
C ARG A 72 -8.58 -15.30 9.70
N GLU A 73 -9.86 -15.05 9.42
CA GLU A 73 -10.51 -15.51 8.19
C GLU A 73 -9.83 -14.91 6.96
N LEU A 74 -9.57 -13.60 7.00
CA LEU A 74 -8.89 -12.91 5.88
C LEU A 74 -7.45 -13.37 5.71
N ASN A 75 -6.70 -13.55 6.80
CA ASN A 75 -5.32 -14.06 6.73
C ASN A 75 -5.27 -15.49 6.16
N ALA A 76 -6.19 -16.36 6.58
CA ALA A 76 -6.31 -17.72 6.02
C ALA A 76 -6.63 -17.66 4.52
N TRP A 77 -7.57 -16.82 4.11
CA TRP A 77 -7.92 -16.63 2.70
C TRP A 77 -6.74 -16.08 1.88
N LEU A 78 -6.00 -15.09 2.40
CA LEU A 78 -4.80 -14.54 1.76
C LEU A 78 -3.71 -15.61 1.60
N HIS A 79 -3.51 -16.44 2.60
CA HIS A 79 -2.56 -17.55 2.55
C HIS A 79 -2.92 -18.56 1.45
N GLU A 80 -4.17 -19.04 1.41
CA GLU A 80 -4.63 -19.96 0.38
C GLU A 80 -4.59 -19.34 -1.03
N THR A 81 -4.87 -18.04 -1.16
CA THR A 81 -4.75 -17.31 -2.41
C THR A 81 -3.29 -17.24 -2.87
N ALA A 82 -2.36 -16.94 -1.96
CA ALA A 82 -0.93 -16.87 -2.29
C ALA A 82 -0.37 -18.19 -2.86
N ARG A 83 -0.88 -19.33 -2.38
CA ARG A 83 -0.46 -20.66 -2.88
C ARG A 83 -0.78 -20.88 -4.36
N ARG A 84 -1.78 -20.17 -4.89
CA ARG A 84 -2.19 -20.24 -6.30
C ARG A 84 -1.53 -19.16 -7.16
N LEU A 85 -0.94 -18.14 -6.54
CA LEU A 85 -0.38 -16.96 -7.20
C LEU A 85 1.15 -16.86 -6.96
N PRO A 86 1.99 -17.56 -7.74
CA PRO A 86 3.44 -17.59 -7.50
C PRO A 86 4.13 -16.23 -7.53
N ALA A 87 3.58 -15.26 -8.28
CA ALA A 87 4.07 -13.88 -8.32
C ALA A 87 3.56 -13.03 -7.14
N GLY A 88 2.55 -13.47 -6.42
CA GLY A 88 1.91 -12.73 -5.34
C GLY A 88 2.68 -12.84 -4.01
N VAL A 89 2.79 -11.72 -3.32
CA VAL A 89 3.39 -11.59 -1.98
C VAL A 89 2.32 -11.10 -1.01
N PRO A 90 1.77 -11.97 -0.13
CA PRO A 90 0.70 -11.56 0.76
C PRO A 90 1.22 -10.72 1.93
N LEU A 91 0.46 -9.69 2.31
CA LEU A 91 0.54 -9.04 3.61
C LEU A 91 -0.70 -9.37 4.44
N GLY A 92 -0.50 -9.62 5.72
CA GLY A 92 -1.56 -9.93 6.66
C GLY A 92 -2.37 -8.69 7.09
N THR A 93 -3.38 -8.96 7.89
CA THR A 93 -4.19 -7.92 8.54
C THR A 93 -4.47 -8.28 9.99
N ILE A 94 -4.74 -7.28 10.82
CA ILE A 94 -5.21 -7.43 12.21
C ILE A 94 -6.41 -6.53 12.44
N HIS A 95 -7.07 -6.68 13.58
CA HIS A 95 -8.02 -5.68 14.07
C HIS A 95 -7.75 -5.39 15.55
N PRO A 96 -7.59 -4.13 15.99
CA PRO A 96 -7.21 -3.81 17.38
C PRO A 96 -8.22 -4.26 18.44
N ALA A 97 -9.47 -4.47 18.06
CA ALA A 97 -10.50 -4.96 18.98
C ALA A 97 -10.60 -6.50 19.07
N ASP A 98 -9.73 -7.23 18.36
CA ASP A 98 -9.60 -8.66 18.57
C ASP A 98 -8.86 -8.89 19.89
N PRO A 99 -9.42 -9.68 20.81
CA PRO A 99 -8.82 -9.89 22.14
C PRO A 99 -7.45 -10.58 22.06
N ASP A 100 -7.19 -11.28 20.97
CA ASP A 100 -5.99 -12.06 20.69
C ASP A 100 -5.20 -11.47 19.49
N VAL A 101 -5.23 -10.15 19.33
CA VAL A 101 -4.61 -9.43 18.18
C VAL A 101 -3.13 -9.76 17.98
N VAL A 102 -2.38 -10.00 19.06
CA VAL A 102 -0.96 -10.39 19.00
C VAL A 102 -0.80 -11.80 18.46
N ASP A 103 -1.63 -12.75 18.91
CA ASP A 103 -1.60 -14.14 18.42
C ASP A 103 -1.97 -14.19 16.92
N VAL A 104 -2.93 -13.37 16.49
CA VAL A 104 -3.28 -13.22 15.06
C VAL A 104 -2.08 -12.73 14.25
N ALA A 105 -1.33 -11.77 14.79
CA ALA A 105 -0.14 -11.25 14.12
C ALA A 105 0.98 -12.30 14.06
N GLU A 106 1.24 -13.02 15.16
CA GLU A 106 2.24 -14.09 15.20
C GLU A 106 1.86 -15.24 14.26
N GLU A 107 0.59 -15.65 14.22
CA GLU A 107 0.12 -16.67 13.28
C GLU A 107 0.37 -16.27 11.83
N ALA A 108 0.11 -15.01 11.47
CA ALA A 108 0.33 -14.49 10.12
C ALA A 108 1.83 -14.50 9.74
N LEU A 109 2.70 -14.11 10.66
CA LEU A 109 4.15 -14.05 10.42
C LEU A 109 4.79 -15.45 10.45
N ASP A 110 4.50 -16.24 11.48
CA ASP A 110 5.25 -17.47 11.77
C ASP A 110 4.65 -18.70 11.08
N ARG A 111 3.30 -18.80 11.02
CA ARG A 111 2.62 -19.92 10.41
C ARG A 111 2.37 -19.75 8.92
N TYR A 112 1.92 -18.56 8.51
CA TYR A 112 1.64 -18.28 7.10
C TYR A 112 2.85 -17.72 6.35
N GLY A 113 3.89 -17.26 7.05
CA GLY A 113 5.12 -16.74 6.47
C GLY A 113 4.92 -15.41 5.74
N PHE A 114 3.95 -14.60 6.16
CA PHE A 114 3.68 -13.33 5.52
C PHE A 114 4.86 -12.37 5.69
N LYS A 115 5.13 -11.57 4.65
CA LYS A 115 6.23 -10.59 4.65
C LYS A 115 5.93 -9.34 5.51
N GLY A 116 4.71 -9.19 6.03
CA GLY A 116 4.30 -8.06 6.84
C GLY A 116 2.79 -7.88 6.91
N PHE A 117 2.36 -6.65 7.14
CA PHE A 117 0.95 -6.32 7.32
C PHE A 117 0.52 -5.11 6.50
N LYS A 118 -0.77 -5.10 6.14
CA LYS A 118 -1.48 -3.89 5.67
C LYS A 118 -2.40 -3.39 6.77
N PHE A 119 -2.21 -2.11 7.14
CA PHE A 119 -3.15 -1.38 7.99
C PHE A 119 -3.82 -0.26 7.19
N HIS A 120 -5.13 -0.13 7.36
CA HIS A 120 -5.91 0.96 6.80
C HIS A 120 -6.71 1.61 7.93
N ILE A 121 -6.09 2.56 8.62
CA ILE A 121 -6.60 3.11 9.88
C ILE A 121 -8.00 3.69 9.76
N ASN A 122 -8.30 4.37 8.65
CA ASN A 122 -9.61 4.97 8.38
C ASN A 122 -10.73 3.92 8.27
N VAL A 123 -10.45 2.81 7.59
CA VAL A 123 -11.42 1.71 7.36
C VAL A 123 -11.53 0.81 8.57
N GLN A 124 -10.40 0.50 9.22
CA GLN A 124 -10.33 -0.35 10.39
C GLN A 124 -10.66 0.40 11.70
N ARG A 125 -10.76 1.74 11.64
CA ARG A 125 -11.18 2.63 12.72
C ARG A 125 -10.34 2.53 13.99
N PHE A 126 -9.04 2.74 13.84
CA PHE A 126 -8.13 2.83 14.98
C PHE A 126 -7.03 3.88 14.74
N HIS A 127 -6.48 4.40 15.80
CA HIS A 127 -5.33 5.30 15.71
C HIS A 127 -4.03 4.52 15.55
N PRO A 128 -3.04 5.01 14.78
CA PRO A 128 -1.73 4.33 14.63
C PRO A 128 -1.04 4.02 15.94
N ASP A 129 -1.20 4.88 16.94
CA ASP A 129 -0.63 4.75 18.29
C ASP A 129 -1.57 4.10 19.32
N ASP A 130 -2.56 3.34 18.86
CA ASP A 130 -3.45 2.60 19.76
C ASP A 130 -2.65 1.61 20.61
N PRO A 131 -2.73 1.67 21.96
CA PRO A 131 -1.95 0.80 22.84
C PRO A 131 -2.14 -0.69 22.57
N ARG A 132 -3.30 -1.09 22.05
CA ARG A 132 -3.60 -2.50 21.76
C ARG A 132 -2.76 -3.09 20.64
N ILE A 133 -2.24 -2.25 19.73
CA ILE A 133 -1.42 -2.70 18.61
C ILE A 133 0.08 -2.43 18.78
N LEU A 134 0.50 -1.73 19.81
CA LEU A 134 1.93 -1.52 20.05
C LEU A 134 2.70 -2.85 20.13
N PRO A 135 2.19 -3.89 20.83
CA PRO A 135 2.84 -5.21 20.80
C PRO A 135 2.91 -5.83 19.40
N VAL A 136 1.97 -5.51 18.49
CA VAL A 136 2.02 -6.01 17.11
C VAL A 136 3.20 -5.37 16.35
N TYR A 137 3.46 -4.08 16.54
CA TYR A 137 4.66 -3.43 15.97
C TYR A 137 5.95 -4.08 16.46
N GLU A 138 6.02 -4.45 17.73
CA GLU A 138 7.17 -5.21 18.28
C GLU A 138 7.35 -6.56 17.56
N ARG A 139 6.25 -7.26 17.26
CA ARG A 139 6.31 -8.55 16.52
C ARG A 139 6.74 -8.37 15.07
N ILE A 140 6.25 -7.31 14.40
CA ILE A 140 6.67 -6.93 13.03
C ILE A 140 8.16 -6.64 13.03
N LEU A 141 8.61 -5.79 13.95
CA LEU A 141 10.01 -5.39 14.09
C LEU A 141 10.94 -6.59 14.35
N ALA A 142 10.59 -7.45 15.31
CA ALA A 142 11.38 -8.62 15.69
C ALA A 142 11.62 -9.60 14.54
N ARG A 143 10.73 -9.65 13.54
CA ARG A 143 10.86 -10.50 12.36
C ARG A 143 11.40 -9.76 11.13
N GLY A 144 11.75 -8.48 11.27
CA GLY A 144 12.19 -7.65 10.15
C GLY A 144 11.14 -7.51 9.05
N ALA A 145 9.87 -7.74 9.40
CA ALA A 145 8.73 -7.66 8.48
C ALA A 145 8.39 -6.21 8.13
N VAL A 146 7.53 -6.02 7.12
CA VAL A 146 7.17 -4.69 6.60
C VAL A 146 5.76 -4.33 7.03
N LEU A 147 5.55 -3.08 7.39
CA LEU A 147 4.22 -2.50 7.59
C LEU A 147 3.86 -1.59 6.40
N LEU A 148 2.86 -1.94 5.62
CA LEU A 148 2.24 -1.02 4.67
C LEU A 148 1.02 -0.39 5.34
N ILE A 149 1.03 0.94 5.48
CA ILE A 149 0.01 1.64 6.27
C ILE A 149 -0.60 2.81 5.51
N HIS A 150 -1.93 2.88 5.50
CA HIS A 150 -2.67 4.03 5.01
C HIS A 150 -2.96 4.95 6.20
N VAL A 151 -2.25 6.08 6.25
CA VAL A 151 -2.34 7.08 7.33
C VAL A 151 -2.66 8.48 6.83
N GLY A 152 -2.58 8.70 5.52
CA GLY A 152 -3.02 9.94 4.90
C GLY A 152 -4.53 10.15 4.97
N SER A 153 -4.97 11.39 4.88
CA SER A 153 -6.37 11.77 5.00
C SER A 153 -7.21 11.55 3.72
N ALA A 154 -6.58 11.14 2.62
CA ALA A 154 -7.30 10.80 1.39
C ALA A 154 -8.00 9.42 1.52
N PRO A 155 -9.08 9.18 0.78
CA PRO A 155 -9.89 10.13 -0.01
C PRO A 155 -10.89 10.91 0.85
N TRP A 156 -11.29 10.39 1.99
CA TRP A 156 -12.23 10.99 2.92
C TRP A 156 -11.65 10.95 4.33
N PRO A 157 -11.26 12.13 4.87
CA PRO A 157 -10.72 12.22 6.21
C PRO A 157 -11.75 11.79 7.27
N ASN A 158 -11.25 11.20 8.34
CA ASN A 158 -12.05 10.87 9.51
C ASN A 158 -11.24 11.08 10.80
N GLU A 159 -11.82 10.75 11.94
CA GLU A 159 -11.21 10.96 13.26
C GLU A 159 -9.93 10.13 13.51
N TYR A 160 -9.71 9.06 12.73
CA TYR A 160 -8.56 8.17 12.88
C TYR A 160 -7.35 8.62 12.08
N ASP A 161 -7.53 9.53 11.11
CA ASP A 161 -6.43 10.11 10.35
C ASP A 161 -5.49 10.87 11.27
N GLY A 162 -4.25 10.90 10.89
CA GLY A 162 -3.42 11.81 11.60
C GLY A 162 -1.94 11.54 11.56
N PHE A 163 -1.28 12.35 10.78
CA PHE A 163 0.16 12.44 10.74
C PHE A 163 0.81 12.51 12.13
N PRO A 164 0.32 13.33 13.11
CA PRO A 164 1.00 13.42 14.42
C PRO A 164 1.01 12.11 15.20
N ARG A 165 -0.03 11.28 15.05
CA ARG A 165 -0.09 9.95 15.71
C ARG A 165 0.82 8.95 15.03
N PHE A 166 0.88 8.98 13.71
CA PHE A 166 1.82 8.17 12.94
C PHE A 166 3.28 8.57 13.23
N GLU A 167 3.58 9.85 13.27
CA GLU A 167 4.91 10.37 13.63
C GLU A 167 5.35 9.86 15.02
N ARG A 168 4.44 9.78 16.00
CA ARG A 168 4.75 9.18 17.31
C ARG A 168 5.13 7.69 17.18
N VAL A 169 4.42 6.93 16.37
CA VAL A 169 4.77 5.51 16.13
C VAL A 169 6.17 5.39 15.52
N MET A 170 6.50 6.22 14.54
CA MET A 170 7.83 6.22 13.93
C MET A 170 8.94 6.58 14.93
N HIS A 171 8.65 7.44 15.91
CA HIS A 171 9.60 7.75 16.98
C HIS A 171 9.70 6.63 18.03
N MET A 172 8.61 5.93 18.33
CA MET A 172 8.63 4.77 19.24
C MET A 172 9.33 3.55 18.63
N PHE A 173 9.22 3.38 17.31
CA PHE A 173 9.74 2.23 16.57
C PHE A 173 10.63 2.67 15.39
N PRO A 174 11.79 3.32 15.62
CA PRO A 174 12.59 3.90 14.55
C PRO A 174 13.16 2.87 13.56
N GLU A 175 13.31 1.62 13.98
CA GLU A 175 13.79 0.53 13.15
C GLU A 175 12.68 -0.16 12.33
N LEU A 176 11.41 0.19 12.54
CA LEU A 176 10.28 -0.41 11.85
C LEU A 176 10.34 -0.05 10.36
N LYS A 177 10.30 -1.06 9.49
CA LYS A 177 10.20 -0.88 8.05
C LYS A 177 8.77 -0.55 7.67
N VAL A 178 8.53 0.69 7.26
CA VAL A 178 7.18 1.16 6.94
C VAL A 178 7.09 1.65 5.50
N ILE A 179 6.07 1.22 4.79
CA ILE A 179 5.62 1.81 3.53
C ILE A 179 4.37 2.63 3.83
N VAL A 180 4.44 3.94 3.66
CA VAL A 180 3.27 4.81 3.75
C VAL A 180 2.55 4.79 2.40
N ALA A 181 1.30 4.35 2.42
CA ALA A 181 0.46 4.27 1.22
C ALA A 181 0.20 5.65 0.61
N HIS A 182 0.13 5.70 -0.73
CA HIS A 182 -0.27 6.89 -1.49
C HIS A 182 0.59 8.13 -1.18
N MET A 183 1.88 7.94 -0.88
CA MET A 183 2.78 9.00 -0.44
C MET A 183 2.26 9.81 0.76
N GLY A 184 1.30 9.26 1.51
CA GLY A 184 0.68 9.93 2.65
C GLY A 184 -0.27 11.06 2.26
N GLN A 185 -1.02 10.91 1.18
CA GLN A 185 -2.02 11.93 0.73
C GLN A 185 -3.08 12.20 1.82
N PHE A 186 -3.39 13.45 2.10
CA PHE A 186 -3.00 14.72 1.47
C PHE A 186 -1.84 15.42 2.21
N GLU A 187 -1.11 14.71 3.06
CA GLU A 187 0.00 15.25 3.86
C GLU A 187 1.38 14.87 3.30
N THR A 188 1.50 14.70 1.98
CA THR A 188 2.71 14.21 1.31
C THR A 188 3.99 14.96 1.71
N ARG A 189 3.96 16.29 1.76
CA ARG A 189 5.12 17.10 2.19
C ARG A 189 5.60 16.74 3.59
N ARG A 190 4.69 16.56 4.53
CA ARG A 190 5.02 16.19 5.91
C ARG A 190 5.64 14.79 5.99
N HIS A 191 5.18 13.85 5.15
CA HIS A 191 5.76 12.51 5.09
C HIS A 191 7.16 12.53 4.46
N LEU A 192 7.39 13.31 3.41
CA LEU A 192 8.73 13.52 2.84
C LEU A 192 9.71 14.13 3.86
N GLU A 193 9.26 15.10 4.65
CA GLU A 193 10.06 15.68 5.75
C GLU A 193 10.34 14.67 6.85
N LEU A 194 9.35 13.83 7.20
CA LEU A 194 9.53 12.80 8.23
C LEU A 194 10.57 11.75 7.81
N MET A 195 10.68 11.44 6.52
CA MET A 195 11.70 10.53 5.99
C MET A 195 13.14 10.96 6.32
N GLU A 196 13.41 12.25 6.55
CA GLU A 196 14.73 12.73 6.95
C GLU A 196 15.17 12.16 8.30
N ARG A 197 14.20 11.89 9.19
CA ARG A 197 14.42 11.39 10.55
C ARG A 197 14.13 9.89 10.71
N CYS A 198 13.47 9.28 9.72
CA CYS A 198 13.02 7.89 9.75
C CYS A 198 13.65 7.10 8.58
N PRO A 199 14.84 6.51 8.74
CA PRO A 199 15.59 5.89 7.63
C PRO A 199 14.90 4.66 7.04
N ASN A 200 14.04 3.99 7.80
CA ASN A 200 13.30 2.79 7.38
C ASN A 200 11.87 3.09 6.88
N MET A 201 11.57 4.36 6.67
CA MET A 201 10.29 4.80 6.10
C MET A 201 10.40 4.93 4.59
N TYR A 202 9.45 4.32 3.89
CA TYR A 202 9.27 4.33 2.44
C TYR A 202 7.89 4.93 2.11
N LEU A 203 7.74 5.44 0.89
CA LEU A 203 6.45 5.91 0.36
C LEU A 203 6.11 5.13 -0.90
N ASP A 204 4.86 4.65 -1.04
CA ASP A 204 4.40 4.10 -2.31
C ASP A 204 3.67 5.15 -3.15
N THR A 205 3.68 4.93 -4.47
CA THR A 205 3.18 5.88 -5.45
C THR A 205 1.71 5.67 -5.81
N ALA A 206 1.06 4.66 -5.26
CA ALA A 206 -0.32 4.30 -5.61
C ALA A 206 -1.26 5.50 -5.51
N ALA A 207 -2.03 5.76 -6.55
CA ALA A 207 -2.98 6.87 -6.68
C ALA A 207 -2.41 8.28 -6.41
N ALA A 208 -1.11 8.40 -6.10
CA ALA A 208 -0.49 9.66 -5.69
C ALA A 208 0.06 10.49 -6.86
N MET A 209 0.40 9.85 -7.98
CA MET A 209 1.08 10.49 -9.10
C MET A 209 0.16 10.71 -10.30
N THR A 210 -1.06 10.20 -10.28
CA THR A 210 -2.01 10.31 -11.38
C THR A 210 -2.99 11.46 -11.21
N ALA A 211 -2.99 12.41 -12.15
CA ALA A 211 -3.97 13.50 -12.19
C ALA A 211 -5.41 13.02 -12.51
N ARG A 212 -5.57 11.75 -12.94
CA ARG A 212 -6.88 11.17 -13.26
C ARG A 212 -7.60 10.61 -12.05
N SER A 213 -6.94 10.53 -10.91
CA SER A 213 -7.60 10.10 -9.69
C SER A 213 -8.74 11.06 -9.33
N PRO A 214 -9.95 10.56 -9.01
CA PRO A 214 -11.04 11.40 -8.53
C PRO A 214 -10.71 12.13 -7.23
N LEU A 215 -9.64 11.73 -6.54
CA LEU A 215 -9.14 12.38 -5.32
C LEU A 215 -8.84 13.87 -5.51
N TYR A 216 -8.35 14.26 -6.69
CA TYR A 216 -7.94 15.63 -6.95
C TYR A 216 -9.04 16.54 -7.51
N ARG A 217 -10.19 15.97 -7.92
CA ARG A 217 -11.29 16.74 -8.50
C ARG A 217 -11.83 17.81 -7.55
N ASP A 218 -11.94 17.46 -6.28
CA ASP A 218 -12.52 18.33 -5.25
C ASP A 218 -11.46 19.04 -4.41
N ARG A 219 -10.18 18.84 -4.72
CA ARG A 219 -9.02 19.41 -4.03
C ARG A 219 -7.91 19.78 -5.01
N PRO A 220 -8.12 20.81 -5.83
CA PRO A 220 -7.16 21.21 -6.88
C PRO A 220 -5.79 21.64 -6.31
N ASP A 221 -5.74 22.03 -5.04
CA ASP A 221 -4.51 22.48 -4.37
C ASP A 221 -3.62 21.33 -3.86
N THR A 222 -4.05 20.08 -3.99
CA THR A 222 -3.37 18.88 -3.49
C THR A 222 -3.19 17.85 -4.59
N GLY A 223 -2.62 18.26 -5.71
CA GLY A 223 -2.45 17.39 -6.88
C GLY A 223 -1.14 16.62 -6.91
N PRO A 224 -0.92 15.82 -7.98
CA PRO A 224 0.34 15.14 -8.24
C PRO A 224 1.55 16.06 -8.29
N ASP A 225 1.33 17.35 -8.48
CA ASP A 225 2.37 18.39 -8.56
C ASP A 225 3.07 18.66 -7.22
N ASP A 226 2.53 18.16 -6.11
CA ASP A 226 3.19 18.22 -4.81
C ASP A 226 4.50 17.42 -4.75
N VAL A 227 4.70 16.48 -5.68
CA VAL A 227 5.89 15.65 -5.76
C VAL A 227 6.70 16.03 -6.99
N THR A 228 7.84 16.69 -6.77
CA THR A 228 8.74 17.16 -7.83
C THR A 228 9.71 16.05 -8.30
N ASP A 229 10.32 16.23 -9.47
CA ASP A 229 11.43 15.38 -9.93
C ASP A 229 12.59 15.39 -8.95
N GLY A 230 12.85 16.54 -8.30
CA GLY A 230 13.86 16.67 -7.25
C GLY A 230 13.57 15.79 -6.04
N ASP A 231 12.30 15.65 -5.64
CA ASP A 231 11.90 14.75 -4.56
C ASP A 231 12.13 13.29 -4.94
N LEU A 232 11.75 12.89 -6.17
CA LEU A 232 11.95 11.53 -6.66
C LEU A 232 13.45 11.18 -6.74
N VAL A 233 14.30 12.10 -7.17
CA VAL A 233 15.75 11.91 -7.17
C VAL A 233 16.31 11.86 -5.76
N ARG A 234 15.91 12.78 -4.88
CA ARG A 234 16.35 12.82 -3.48
C ARG A 234 16.01 11.54 -2.73
N TRP A 235 14.80 11.05 -2.90
CA TRP A 235 14.26 9.91 -2.16
C TRP A 235 14.25 8.61 -2.99
N GLN A 236 14.99 8.55 -4.08
CA GLN A 236 15.01 7.46 -5.03
C GLN A 236 15.21 6.06 -4.41
N ASP A 237 15.87 5.97 -3.25
CA ASP A 237 16.14 4.71 -2.55
C ASP A 237 15.03 4.29 -1.58
N ARG A 238 14.00 5.13 -1.41
CA ARG A 238 12.91 4.95 -0.45
C ARG A 238 11.51 5.25 -1.00
N ILE A 239 11.39 5.40 -2.31
CA ILE A 239 10.11 5.43 -3.00
C ILE A 239 9.94 4.08 -3.71
N VAL A 240 8.75 3.51 -3.65
CA VAL A 240 8.39 2.23 -4.26
C VAL A 240 7.14 2.37 -5.12
N PHE A 241 7.08 1.67 -6.23
CA PHE A 241 5.91 1.70 -7.10
C PHE A 241 4.75 0.90 -6.51
N GLY A 242 3.57 1.51 -6.47
CA GLY A 242 2.30 0.89 -6.16
C GLY A 242 1.21 1.42 -7.08
N SER A 243 0.13 0.68 -7.28
CA SER A 243 -0.95 1.03 -8.20
C SER A 243 -2.34 1.13 -7.59
N ASP A 244 -2.56 0.60 -6.41
CA ASP A 244 -3.89 0.43 -5.79
C ASP A 244 -4.83 -0.51 -6.59
N PHE A 245 -4.28 -1.25 -7.55
CA PHE A 245 -5.04 -2.13 -8.45
C PHE A 245 -5.68 -3.33 -7.69
N PRO A 246 -6.86 -3.76 -8.05
CA PRO A 246 -7.81 -3.28 -9.07
C PRO A 246 -8.83 -2.26 -8.51
N ASN A 247 -8.52 -1.63 -7.39
CA ASN A 247 -9.39 -0.68 -6.69
C ASN A 247 -9.23 0.75 -7.24
N THR A 248 -8.88 0.88 -8.52
CA THR A 248 -8.69 2.15 -9.22
C THR A 248 -9.80 2.40 -10.22
N PRO A 249 -10.35 3.62 -10.28
CA PRO A 249 -11.39 3.99 -11.24
C PRO A 249 -10.84 4.46 -12.60
N HIS A 250 -9.55 4.31 -12.82
CA HIS A 250 -8.85 4.73 -14.04
C HIS A 250 -7.96 3.60 -14.58
N PRO A 251 -7.49 3.70 -15.82
CA PRO A 251 -6.61 2.69 -16.40
C PRO A 251 -5.30 2.49 -15.63
N TYR A 252 -4.86 1.24 -15.49
CA TYR A 252 -3.63 0.88 -14.77
C TYR A 252 -2.38 1.65 -15.24
N HIS A 253 -2.28 1.94 -16.55
CA HIS A 253 -1.14 2.70 -17.08
C HIS A 253 -1.09 4.15 -16.57
N ASP A 254 -2.19 4.69 -16.07
CA ASP A 254 -2.22 6.04 -15.48
C ASP A 254 -1.51 6.09 -14.12
N GLU A 255 -1.25 4.95 -13.48
CA GLU A 255 -0.44 4.89 -12.26
C GLU A 255 1.06 4.94 -12.55
N ARG A 256 1.51 4.25 -13.59
CA ARG A 256 2.95 4.19 -13.92
C ARG A 256 3.41 5.29 -14.86
N GLY A 257 2.56 5.69 -15.82
CA GLY A 257 2.89 6.68 -16.84
C GLY A 257 3.42 7.98 -16.27
N PRO A 258 2.74 8.61 -15.31
CA PRO A 258 3.17 9.89 -14.71
C PRO A 258 4.56 9.86 -14.06
N ILE A 259 5.06 8.71 -13.65
CA ILE A 259 6.42 8.56 -13.13
C ILE A 259 7.38 8.25 -14.27
N TRP A 260 6.98 7.34 -15.16
CA TRP A 260 7.83 6.86 -16.24
C TRP A 260 8.15 7.93 -17.28
N GLU A 261 7.21 8.85 -17.52
CA GLU A 261 7.37 9.94 -18.49
C GLU A 261 8.23 11.11 -17.98
N ARG A 262 8.58 11.11 -16.69
CA ARG A 262 9.44 12.15 -16.11
C ARG A 262 10.89 12.00 -16.62
N PRO A 263 11.62 13.11 -16.80
CA PRO A 263 13.01 13.11 -17.27
C PRO A 263 13.98 12.69 -16.15
N LEU A 264 13.72 11.53 -15.53
CA LEU A 264 14.55 10.99 -14.47
C LEU A 264 15.64 10.09 -15.05
N PRO A 265 16.81 9.98 -14.40
CA PRO A 265 17.79 8.94 -14.74
C PRO A 265 17.19 7.54 -14.71
N GLU A 266 17.60 6.66 -15.63
CA GLU A 266 17.12 5.27 -15.69
C GLU A 266 17.32 4.53 -14.36
N THR A 267 18.42 4.81 -13.66
CA THR A 267 18.68 4.27 -12.32
C THR A 267 17.64 4.64 -11.29
N VAL A 268 17.05 5.84 -11.39
CA VAL A 268 15.95 6.29 -10.49
C VAL A 268 14.68 5.51 -10.81
N HIS A 269 14.31 5.38 -12.09
CA HIS A 269 13.17 4.56 -12.49
C HIS A 269 13.34 3.11 -12.01
N ARG A 270 14.50 2.52 -12.22
CA ARG A 270 14.79 1.14 -11.80
C ARG A 270 14.64 0.96 -10.29
N LYS A 271 15.15 1.89 -9.50
CA LYS A 271 15.01 1.86 -8.03
C LYS A 271 13.54 1.93 -7.59
N ILE A 272 12.78 2.90 -8.13
CA ILE A 272 11.38 3.11 -7.76
C ILE A 272 10.52 1.91 -8.16
N PHE A 273 10.70 1.41 -9.39
CA PHE A 273 9.85 0.37 -9.93
C PHE A 273 10.25 -1.05 -9.50
N HIS A 274 11.50 -1.26 -9.06
CA HIS A 274 11.98 -2.62 -8.79
C HIS A 274 12.89 -2.72 -7.56
N ASP A 275 14.09 -2.13 -7.60
CA ASP A 275 15.20 -2.50 -6.69
C ASP A 275 14.86 -2.24 -5.21
N ASN A 276 14.12 -1.17 -4.92
CA ASN A 276 13.73 -0.81 -3.56
C ASN A 276 12.76 -1.83 -2.98
N ALA A 277 11.72 -2.20 -3.73
CA ALA A 277 10.74 -3.19 -3.30
C ALA A 277 11.39 -4.57 -3.15
N HIS A 278 12.26 -4.97 -4.11
CA HIS A 278 13.00 -6.22 -4.05
C HIS A 278 13.84 -6.32 -2.77
N ARG A 279 14.63 -5.27 -2.47
CA ARG A 279 15.45 -5.19 -1.26
C ARG A 279 14.61 -5.20 0.01
N LEU A 280 13.54 -4.40 0.05
CA LEU A 280 12.69 -4.21 1.23
C LEU A 280 11.96 -5.49 1.63
N LEU A 281 11.48 -6.24 0.65
CA LEU A 281 10.68 -7.46 0.84
C LEU A 281 11.52 -8.74 0.84
N GLY A 282 12.81 -8.65 0.51
CA GLY A 282 13.69 -9.81 0.41
C GLY A 282 13.21 -10.81 -0.65
N LEU A 283 12.97 -10.33 -1.88
CA LEU A 283 12.47 -11.10 -3.03
C LEU A 283 13.61 -11.59 -3.91
#